data_c66b916ea794d2b4be58c835e56d25e9
#
_entry.id   c66b916ea794d2b4be58c835e56d25e9
#
_cell.length_a   1.000
_cell.length_b   1.000
_cell.length_c   1.000
_cell.angle_alpha   90.00
_cell.angle_beta   90.00
_cell.angle_gamma   90.00
#
_symmetry.space_group_name_H-M   'P 1'
#
loop_
_entity.id
_entity.type
_entity.pdbx_description
1 polymer ?
#
loop_
_entity_poly.entity_id
_entity_poly.type
_entity_poly.pdbx_seq_one_letter_code
_entity_poly.pdbx_strand_id
1 'polypeptide(L)'
;MSKANKLSRKEFLRLVATSLGAVAAGRLLAACSPASPAIVTLPATSIAQSALKNTSLPASMATATPLPAPLPANTATPVSPAATTAPTITITSTPPGAPGGVRRPEVIKFYPDVPSQLVRVHHSGAWDGDKLVPDALRQMLDAGITHLTGINDAKLAWAALFSPNERIAIKVNTILSSDYWTPRPLVMAVAQSLQDAGVPAEQIVIYDRDPSELGVAGFKENRDGPGVRCMSTTKYAKGYKLVGIDAGLSEVLLSCDALINMPIIKSHGNAGMTFSMKNHYGSFQRPTEFYHSGKGIQQGIAELNAWPDIKNRTRLIVGSLLSFVGANSWDWSSALPGDSLLFSFDPVAADAYAMQEFQKVVTLSGPSPKTVQALATPWIAYAAKLGVGTNDPAHYQVNEFNL
;
A
#
# COMPACT_ATOMS: atom_id res chain seq x y z
N MET A 1 -1.53 -35.40 -9.53
CA MET A 1 -1.52 -33.96 -9.18
C MET A 1 -1.97 -33.19 -10.40
N SER A 2 -3.22 -32.72 -10.42
CA SER A 2 -3.83 -31.99 -11.55
C SER A 2 -3.20 -30.59 -11.64
N LYS A 3 -2.64 -30.24 -12.80
CA LYS A 3 -2.22 -28.86 -13.09
C LYS A 3 -3.48 -27.99 -13.18
N ALA A 4 -3.70 -27.11 -12.22
CA ALA A 4 -4.72 -26.08 -12.34
C ALA A 4 -4.36 -25.21 -13.56
N ASN A 5 -5.24 -25.20 -14.57
CA ASN A 5 -5.10 -24.31 -15.72
C ASN A 5 -5.25 -22.86 -15.24
N LYS A 6 -4.18 -22.09 -15.31
CA LYS A 6 -4.21 -20.65 -15.06
C LYS A 6 -4.96 -19.97 -16.22
N LEU A 7 -6.05 -19.28 -15.92
CA LEU A 7 -6.76 -18.47 -16.91
C LEU A 7 -5.91 -17.27 -17.31
N SER A 8 -5.78 -17.02 -18.63
CA SER A 8 -5.16 -15.80 -19.12
C SER A 8 -6.04 -14.58 -18.83
N ARG A 9 -5.44 -13.37 -18.77
CA ARG A 9 -6.17 -12.10 -18.60
C ARG A 9 -7.35 -11.96 -19.59
N LYS A 10 -7.15 -12.38 -20.83
CA LYS A 10 -8.16 -12.33 -21.90
C LYS A 10 -9.34 -13.27 -21.64
N GLU A 11 -9.06 -14.45 -21.08
CA GLU A 11 -10.10 -15.43 -20.69
C GLU A 11 -10.86 -14.93 -19.45
N PHE A 12 -10.17 -14.32 -18.48
CA PHE A 12 -10.80 -13.70 -17.32
C PHE A 12 -11.71 -12.53 -17.73
N LEU A 13 -11.26 -11.62 -18.59
CA LEU A 13 -12.06 -10.51 -19.10
C LEU A 13 -13.28 -10.98 -19.91
N ARG A 14 -13.13 -12.07 -20.68
CA ARG A 14 -14.25 -12.69 -21.38
C ARG A 14 -15.26 -13.34 -20.41
N LEU A 15 -14.80 -14.00 -19.35
CA LEU A 15 -15.64 -14.56 -18.31
C LEU A 15 -16.43 -13.49 -17.56
N VAL A 16 -15.80 -12.36 -17.22
CA VAL A 16 -16.46 -11.21 -16.57
C VAL A 16 -17.48 -10.59 -17.52
N ALA A 17 -17.16 -10.41 -18.80
CA ALA A 17 -18.08 -9.87 -19.78
C ALA A 17 -19.29 -10.80 -20.03
N THR A 18 -19.10 -12.11 -20.03
CA THR A 18 -20.16 -13.10 -20.18
C THR A 18 -21.02 -13.22 -18.91
N SER A 19 -20.46 -13.09 -17.73
CA SER A 19 -21.22 -13.11 -16.47
C SER A 19 -22.10 -11.85 -16.31
N LEU A 20 -21.62 -10.68 -16.71
CA LEU A 20 -22.41 -9.44 -16.74
C LEU A 20 -23.54 -9.51 -17.79
N GLY A 21 -23.28 -10.11 -18.95
CA GLY A 21 -24.30 -10.36 -19.98
C GLY A 21 -25.36 -11.35 -19.52
N ALA A 22 -25.01 -12.40 -18.81
CA ALA A 22 -25.94 -13.42 -18.30
C ALA A 22 -26.87 -12.87 -17.21
N VAL A 23 -26.39 -11.97 -16.33
CA VAL A 23 -27.22 -11.30 -15.31
C VAL A 23 -28.22 -10.32 -15.96
N ALA A 24 -27.84 -9.64 -17.03
CA ALA A 24 -28.75 -8.76 -17.78
C ALA A 24 -29.82 -9.55 -18.57
N ALA A 25 -29.43 -10.67 -19.19
CA ALA A 25 -30.35 -11.54 -19.91
C ALA A 25 -31.34 -12.29 -18.97
N GLY A 26 -30.87 -12.71 -17.79
CA GLY A 26 -31.73 -13.37 -16.78
C GLY A 26 -32.81 -12.47 -16.20
N ARG A 27 -32.63 -11.16 -16.15
CA ARG A 27 -33.64 -10.21 -15.69
C ARG A 27 -34.69 -9.86 -16.73
N LEU A 28 -34.41 -10.07 -18.01
CA LEU A 28 -35.37 -9.83 -19.10
C LEU A 28 -36.30 -11.03 -19.39
N LEU A 29 -35.93 -12.26 -18.96
CA LEU A 29 -36.73 -13.47 -19.18
C LEU A 29 -37.67 -13.82 -18.00
N ALA A 30 -37.56 -13.14 -16.86
CA ALA A 30 -38.38 -13.38 -15.67
C ALA A 30 -39.76 -12.66 -15.71
N ALA A 31 -40.08 -11.91 -16.78
CA ALA A 31 -41.28 -11.07 -16.85
C ALA A 31 -42.50 -11.74 -17.57
N CYS A 32 -42.36 -12.96 -18.11
CA CYS A 32 -43.50 -13.62 -18.79
C CYS A 32 -43.51 -15.13 -18.54
N SER A 33 -44.17 -15.59 -17.47
CA SER A 33 -44.90 -16.90 -17.45
C SER A 33 -45.68 -17.07 -16.14
N PRO A 34 -46.92 -17.60 -16.21
CA PRO A 34 -47.82 -17.72 -15.05
C PRO A 34 -47.57 -18.99 -14.25
N ALA A 35 -47.98 -18.91 -12.98
CA ALA A 35 -47.83 -19.91 -11.94
C ALA A 35 -48.67 -21.18 -12.15
N SER A 36 -48.15 -22.33 -11.72
CA SER A 36 -48.97 -23.41 -11.07
C SER A 36 -48.06 -24.38 -10.30
N PRO A 37 -48.51 -24.97 -9.20
CA PRO A 37 -47.71 -25.56 -8.16
C PRO A 37 -47.50 -27.07 -8.33
N ALA A 38 -46.36 -27.60 -7.96
CA ALA A 38 -46.13 -29.02 -7.72
C ALA A 38 -45.54 -29.24 -6.32
N ILE A 39 -46.31 -29.97 -5.53
CA ILE A 39 -45.99 -30.49 -4.20
C ILE A 39 -44.96 -31.60 -4.34
N VAL A 40 -43.82 -31.50 -3.67
CA VAL A 40 -42.90 -32.62 -3.44
C VAL A 40 -42.73 -32.78 -1.95
N THR A 41 -43.26 -33.87 -1.44
CA THR A 41 -43.08 -34.41 -0.10
C THR A 41 -41.73 -35.08 0.06
N LEU A 42 -40.98 -34.74 1.08
CA LEU A 42 -39.80 -35.48 1.56
C LEU A 42 -40.07 -36.00 2.99
N PRO A 43 -39.55 -37.18 3.38
CA PRO A 43 -39.91 -37.84 4.61
C PRO A 43 -39.19 -37.29 5.84
N ALA A 44 -39.93 -37.33 6.96
CA ALA A 44 -39.49 -36.92 8.28
C ALA A 44 -38.48 -37.91 8.87
N THR A 45 -37.41 -37.40 9.45
CA THR A 45 -36.60 -38.12 10.43
C THR A 45 -36.61 -37.34 11.74
N SER A 46 -37.14 -37.98 12.76
CA SER A 46 -37.28 -37.51 14.13
C SER A 46 -35.95 -37.46 14.87
N ILE A 47 -35.63 -36.37 15.58
CA ILE A 47 -34.73 -36.37 16.74
C ILE A 47 -35.34 -35.45 17.81
N ALA A 48 -35.28 -35.98 19.02
CA ALA A 48 -35.92 -35.65 20.28
C ALA A 48 -35.87 -34.19 20.73
N GLN A 49 -37.00 -33.75 21.30
CA GLN A 49 -37.16 -32.59 22.16
C GLN A 49 -36.45 -32.78 23.50
N SER A 50 -35.70 -31.79 23.93
CA SER A 50 -35.39 -31.52 25.31
C SER A 50 -36.01 -30.23 25.77
N ALA A 51 -36.92 -30.32 26.72
CA ALA A 51 -37.66 -29.21 27.31
C ALA A 51 -36.75 -28.29 28.15
N LEU A 52 -36.88 -27.01 27.99
CA LEU A 52 -36.45 -26.02 28.96
C LEU A 52 -37.61 -25.12 29.36
N LYS A 53 -37.82 -25.09 30.68
CA LYS A 53 -38.93 -24.48 31.41
C LYS A 53 -39.00 -22.97 31.23
N ASN A 54 -40.18 -22.44 31.01
CA ASN A 54 -40.56 -21.05 31.20
C ASN A 54 -40.39 -20.62 32.65
N THR A 55 -39.70 -19.51 32.86
CA THR A 55 -39.78 -18.77 34.13
C THR A 55 -40.12 -17.32 33.77
N SER A 56 -41.32 -16.91 34.13
CA SER A 56 -41.87 -15.56 34.00
C SER A 56 -41.19 -14.62 35.02
N LEU A 57 -40.74 -13.44 34.58
CA LEU A 57 -40.35 -12.34 35.46
C LEU A 57 -41.52 -11.33 35.57
N PRO A 58 -41.75 -10.75 36.77
CA PRO A 58 -42.83 -9.81 36.99
C PRO A 58 -42.48 -8.40 36.52
N ALA A 59 -43.46 -7.71 36.00
CA ALA A 59 -43.41 -6.31 35.61
C ALA A 59 -43.20 -5.40 36.83
N SER A 60 -42.18 -4.56 36.82
CA SER A 60 -42.00 -3.48 37.79
C SER A 60 -42.37 -2.14 37.09
N MET A 61 -43.35 -1.48 37.70
CA MET A 61 -43.77 -0.11 37.32
C MET A 61 -42.69 0.88 37.69
N ALA A 62 -42.15 1.60 36.71
CA ALA A 62 -41.27 2.72 36.92
C ALA A 62 -42.10 4.02 37.05
N THR A 63 -42.05 4.61 38.21
CA THR A 63 -42.60 5.95 38.54
C THR A 63 -41.72 7.02 37.91
N ALA A 64 -42.29 7.91 37.13
CA ALA A 64 -41.62 9.06 36.52
C ALA A 64 -41.32 10.14 37.60
N THR A 65 -40.04 10.51 37.73
CA THR A 65 -39.59 11.65 38.51
C THR A 65 -39.49 12.89 37.58
N PRO A 66 -40.00 14.09 37.98
CA PRO A 66 -39.96 15.28 37.14
C PRO A 66 -38.55 15.87 37.04
N LEU A 67 -38.21 16.39 35.84
CA LEU A 67 -36.99 17.13 35.54
C LEU A 67 -36.83 18.40 36.42
N PRO A 68 -35.61 18.69 36.92
CA PRO A 68 -35.32 19.97 37.54
C PRO A 68 -35.17 21.10 36.49
N ALA A 69 -35.53 22.31 36.87
CA ALA A 69 -35.51 23.53 36.09
C ALA A 69 -34.10 23.96 35.66
N PRO A 70 -33.93 24.74 34.57
CA PRO A 70 -32.62 25.14 34.06
C PRO A 70 -31.98 26.21 34.98
N LEU A 71 -30.71 26.03 35.28
CA LEU A 71 -29.83 26.97 35.97
C LEU A 71 -29.47 28.15 35.05
N PRO A 72 -29.19 29.37 35.59
CA PRO A 72 -28.89 30.56 34.80
C PRO A 72 -27.54 30.46 34.08
N ALA A 73 -27.50 31.06 32.88
CA ALA A 73 -26.32 31.14 32.03
C ALA A 73 -25.17 31.90 32.71
N ASN A 74 -24.06 31.22 32.95
CA ASN A 74 -22.80 31.86 33.31
C ASN A 74 -22.12 32.38 32.03
N THR A 75 -21.93 33.69 31.99
CA THR A 75 -21.10 34.40 31.00
C THR A 75 -19.64 33.94 31.17
N ALA A 76 -19.18 33.08 30.27
CA ALA A 76 -17.79 32.68 30.23
C ALA A 76 -16.97 33.73 29.48
N THR A 77 -16.00 34.32 30.17
CA THR A 77 -14.91 35.11 29.60
C THR A 77 -14.08 34.23 28.65
N PRO A 78 -13.65 34.72 27.45
CA PRO A 78 -12.84 33.92 26.55
C PRO A 78 -11.45 33.70 27.15
N VAL A 79 -11.16 32.46 27.53
CA VAL A 79 -9.81 32.02 27.87
C VAL A 79 -9.12 31.68 26.55
N SER A 80 -8.04 32.45 26.29
CA SER A 80 -7.12 32.17 25.18
C SER A 80 -6.62 30.70 25.26
N PRO A 81 -6.63 29.92 24.15
CA PRO A 81 -6.15 28.55 24.21
C PRO A 81 -4.65 28.53 24.52
N ALA A 82 -4.30 27.97 25.67
CA ALA A 82 -2.92 27.62 25.98
C ALA A 82 -2.39 26.67 24.87
N ALA A 83 -1.27 27.03 24.29
CA ALA A 83 -0.57 26.19 23.32
C ALA A 83 -0.24 24.83 23.97
N THR A 84 -0.98 23.80 23.58
CA THR A 84 -0.67 22.42 23.95
C THR A 84 0.59 22.03 23.17
N THR A 85 1.73 22.06 23.84
CA THR A 85 2.97 21.53 23.29
C THR A 85 2.76 20.04 22.99
N ALA A 86 2.84 19.68 21.70
CA ALA A 86 2.88 18.29 21.28
C ALA A 86 4.02 17.58 22.04
N PRO A 87 3.84 16.32 22.46
CA PRO A 87 4.88 15.57 23.12
C PRO A 87 6.08 15.47 22.15
N THR A 88 7.19 16.09 22.52
CA THR A 88 8.47 15.93 21.84
C THR A 88 8.92 14.49 22.10
N ILE A 89 8.67 13.59 21.14
CA ILE A 89 9.25 12.25 21.17
C ILE A 89 10.74 12.44 20.87
N THR A 90 11.55 12.47 21.92
CA THR A 90 13.00 12.46 21.77
C THR A 90 13.39 11.06 21.28
N ILE A 91 13.53 10.89 19.98
CA ILE A 91 14.15 9.70 19.39
C ILE A 91 15.66 9.85 19.64
N THR A 92 16.09 9.46 20.84
CA THR A 92 17.50 9.43 21.23
C THR A 92 18.05 8.07 20.80
N SER A 93 18.50 7.95 19.56
CA SER A 93 19.60 7.04 19.19
C SER A 93 20.01 7.34 17.76
N THR A 94 21.11 8.07 17.61
CA THR A 94 21.88 8.06 16.37
C THR A 94 22.64 6.73 16.36
N PRO A 95 22.36 5.81 15.41
CA PRO A 95 23.19 4.61 15.25
C PRO A 95 24.61 5.03 14.84
N PRO A 96 25.65 4.31 15.27
CA PRO A 96 27.01 4.58 14.84
C PRO A 96 27.14 4.28 13.34
N GLY A 97 27.52 5.28 12.55
CA GLY A 97 28.02 5.11 11.18
C GLY A 97 27.02 5.40 10.05
N ALA A 98 26.32 6.55 10.09
CA ALA A 98 25.81 7.10 8.84
C ALA A 98 26.99 7.72 8.06
N PRO A 99 27.27 7.28 6.80
CA PRO A 99 28.11 8.08 5.90
C PRO A 99 27.49 9.47 5.76
N GLY A 100 28.29 10.50 5.60
CA GLY A 100 27.96 11.93 5.68
C GLY A 100 26.55 12.25 5.20
N GLY A 101 25.80 13.01 6.00
CA GLY A 101 24.35 13.20 6.02
C GLY A 101 23.67 13.11 4.67
N VAL A 102 22.66 12.24 4.57
CA VAL A 102 21.85 12.02 3.36
C VAL A 102 21.25 13.36 2.93
N ARG A 103 21.77 13.97 1.87
CA ARG A 103 21.27 15.23 1.33
C ARG A 103 20.09 14.96 0.41
N ARG A 104 18.93 15.51 0.75
CA ARG A 104 17.77 15.47 -0.13
C ARG A 104 17.94 16.49 -1.27
N PRO A 105 17.79 16.09 -2.55
CA PRO A 105 17.80 17.03 -3.68
C PRO A 105 16.73 18.12 -3.55
N GLU A 106 17.03 19.36 -3.99
CA GLU A 106 16.14 20.52 -3.86
C GLU A 106 14.81 20.38 -4.64
N VAL A 107 14.82 19.56 -5.69
CA VAL A 107 13.62 19.26 -6.48
C VAL A 107 12.59 18.46 -5.69
N ILE A 108 13.00 17.74 -4.64
CA ILE A 108 12.11 16.96 -3.78
C ILE A 108 11.44 17.90 -2.79
N LYS A 109 10.22 18.29 -3.10
CA LYS A 109 9.38 19.12 -2.25
C LYS A 109 8.04 18.44 -2.03
N PHE A 110 7.56 18.48 -0.79
CA PHE A 110 6.26 17.99 -0.39
C PHE A 110 5.85 18.63 0.95
N TYR A 111 4.67 18.33 1.43
CA TYR A 111 4.16 18.87 2.69
C TYR A 111 5.11 18.61 3.88
N PRO A 112 5.37 19.58 4.79
CA PRO A 112 4.65 20.85 4.90
C PRO A 112 5.20 22.01 4.03
N ASP A 113 6.31 21.85 3.34
CA ASP A 113 6.95 22.95 2.61
C ASP A 113 6.10 23.46 1.43
N VAL A 114 5.49 22.52 0.69
CA VAL A 114 4.54 22.77 -0.41
C VAL A 114 3.47 21.68 -0.38
N PRO A 115 2.31 21.87 -1.03
CA PRO A 115 1.36 20.78 -1.24
C PRO A 115 2.03 19.59 -1.94
N SER A 116 1.84 18.39 -1.41
CA SER A 116 2.40 17.16 -1.98
C SER A 116 1.83 16.89 -3.37
N GLN A 117 2.69 16.54 -4.33
CA GLN A 117 2.27 16.18 -5.69
C GLN A 117 2.20 14.66 -5.82
N LEU A 118 1.09 14.20 -6.40
CA LEU A 118 0.90 12.85 -6.87
C LEU A 118 0.68 12.90 -8.37
N VAL A 119 1.43 12.11 -9.11
CA VAL A 119 1.28 11.98 -10.56
C VAL A 119 0.85 10.56 -10.86
N ARG A 120 -0.35 10.41 -11.42
CA ARG A 120 -0.84 9.13 -11.90
C ARG A 120 -0.77 9.08 -13.41
N VAL A 121 -0.11 8.09 -13.95
CA VAL A 121 0.02 7.89 -15.38
C VAL A 121 -0.69 6.63 -15.80
N HIS A 122 -1.68 6.77 -16.66
CA HIS A 122 -2.42 5.68 -17.30
C HIS A 122 -1.81 5.36 -18.66
N HIS A 123 -1.80 4.08 -19.02
CA HIS A 123 -1.44 3.66 -20.36
C HIS A 123 -2.29 2.45 -20.79
N SER A 124 -3.21 2.67 -21.75
CA SER A 124 -4.13 1.64 -22.21
C SER A 124 -3.42 0.42 -22.84
N GLY A 125 -2.21 0.61 -23.38
CA GLY A 125 -1.32 -0.41 -23.92
C GLY A 125 -0.29 -0.95 -22.92
N ALA A 126 -0.45 -0.73 -21.59
CA ALA A 126 0.48 -1.26 -20.60
C ALA A 126 0.59 -2.79 -20.60
N TRP A 127 -0.45 -3.47 -21.10
CA TRP A 127 -0.52 -4.92 -21.17
C TRP A 127 -0.79 -5.42 -22.60
N ASP A 128 -0.07 -6.46 -23.00
CA ASP A 128 -0.38 -7.33 -24.12
C ASP A 128 -0.68 -8.74 -23.59
N GLY A 129 -1.96 -9.09 -23.51
CA GLY A 129 -2.43 -10.27 -22.83
C GLY A 129 -2.11 -10.23 -21.32
N ASP A 130 -1.22 -11.12 -20.88
CA ASP A 130 -0.72 -11.24 -19.50
C ASP A 130 0.69 -10.64 -19.31
N LYS A 131 1.24 -10.02 -20.37
CA LYS A 131 2.60 -9.46 -20.36
C LYS A 131 2.56 -7.93 -20.32
N LEU A 132 3.42 -7.36 -19.50
CA LEU A 132 3.67 -5.93 -19.53
C LEU A 132 4.49 -5.56 -20.76
N VAL A 133 4.11 -4.46 -21.41
CA VAL A 133 4.75 -3.93 -22.63
C VAL A 133 5.89 -3.01 -22.20
N PRO A 134 7.18 -3.34 -22.51
CA PRO A 134 8.32 -2.55 -22.04
C PRO A 134 8.28 -1.09 -22.49
N ASP A 135 7.89 -0.82 -23.73
CA ASP A 135 7.82 0.53 -24.27
C ASP A 135 6.75 1.38 -23.56
N ALA A 136 5.60 0.79 -23.27
CA ALA A 136 4.55 1.45 -22.49
C ALA A 136 5.04 1.77 -21.06
N LEU A 137 5.73 0.86 -20.40
CA LEU A 137 6.33 1.12 -19.08
C LEU A 137 7.33 2.26 -19.14
N ARG A 138 8.16 2.33 -20.19
CA ARG A 138 9.11 3.42 -20.37
C ARG A 138 8.39 4.75 -20.55
N GLN A 139 7.39 4.83 -21.40
CA GLN A 139 6.56 6.03 -21.60
C GLN A 139 5.91 6.50 -20.31
N MET A 140 5.36 5.56 -19.52
CA MET A 140 4.76 5.86 -18.21
C MET A 140 5.80 6.40 -17.21
N LEU A 141 7.02 5.84 -17.20
CA LEU A 141 8.11 6.30 -16.32
C LEU A 141 8.57 7.71 -16.73
N ASP A 142 8.76 7.95 -18.02
CA ASP A 142 9.21 9.24 -18.55
C ASP A 142 8.16 10.34 -18.29
N ALA A 143 6.89 10.07 -18.53
CA ALA A 143 5.79 10.99 -18.21
C ALA A 143 5.69 11.23 -16.68
N GLY A 144 5.72 10.17 -15.88
CA GLY A 144 5.57 10.29 -14.43
C GLY A 144 6.67 11.13 -13.79
N ILE A 145 7.93 10.90 -14.17
CA ILE A 145 9.05 11.63 -13.57
C ILE A 145 9.13 13.08 -14.05
N THR A 146 8.83 13.36 -15.32
CA THR A 146 8.83 14.72 -15.85
C THR A 146 7.74 15.57 -15.22
N HIS A 147 6.53 15.03 -15.10
CA HIS A 147 5.43 15.74 -14.45
C HIS A 147 5.64 15.92 -12.94
N LEU A 148 6.20 14.92 -12.24
CA LEU A 148 6.46 15.03 -10.81
C LEU A 148 7.54 16.05 -10.47
N THR A 149 8.60 16.13 -11.30
CA THR A 149 9.74 17.05 -11.06
C THR A 149 9.54 18.42 -11.71
N GLY A 150 8.65 18.55 -12.69
CA GLY A 150 8.52 19.74 -13.53
C GLY A 150 9.67 19.92 -14.55
N ILE A 151 10.51 18.90 -14.75
CA ILE A 151 11.63 18.89 -15.68
C ILE A 151 11.21 18.15 -16.95
N ASN A 152 11.13 18.82 -18.09
CA ASN A 152 10.56 18.27 -19.34
C ASN A 152 11.37 17.13 -19.98
N ASP A 153 12.65 17.00 -19.65
CA ASP A 153 13.50 15.90 -20.11
C ASP A 153 13.59 14.80 -19.03
N ALA A 154 13.17 13.58 -19.36
CA ALA A 154 13.12 12.49 -18.40
C ALA A 154 14.51 12.13 -17.84
N LYS A 155 15.54 12.12 -18.67
CA LYS A 155 16.92 11.85 -18.23
C LYS A 155 17.40 12.89 -17.25
N LEU A 156 17.16 14.18 -17.51
CA LEU A 156 17.49 15.27 -16.60
C LEU A 156 16.65 15.21 -15.31
N ALA A 157 15.38 14.81 -15.40
CA ALA A 157 14.51 14.63 -14.25
C ALA A 157 15.03 13.52 -13.30
N TRP A 158 15.45 12.37 -13.84
CA TRP A 158 16.12 11.33 -13.05
C TRP A 158 17.44 11.80 -12.48
N ALA A 159 18.29 12.50 -13.26
CA ALA A 159 19.57 13.05 -12.80
C ALA A 159 19.41 14.13 -11.72
N ALA A 160 18.30 14.86 -11.69
CA ALA A 160 17.99 15.82 -10.64
C ALA A 160 17.67 15.14 -9.28
N LEU A 161 17.20 13.89 -9.33
CA LEU A 161 16.89 13.10 -8.12
C LEU A 161 18.05 12.23 -7.63
N PHE A 162 18.89 11.73 -8.55
CA PHE A 162 19.89 10.71 -8.26
C PHE A 162 21.22 11.05 -8.89
N SER A 163 22.28 11.05 -8.08
CA SER A 163 23.66 11.34 -8.54
C SER A 163 24.36 10.06 -8.98
N PRO A 164 25.26 10.12 -9.99
CA PRO A 164 26.11 8.99 -10.36
C PRO A 164 27.02 8.46 -9.23
N ASN A 165 27.31 9.31 -8.24
CA ASN A 165 28.16 8.95 -7.10
C ASN A 165 27.40 8.33 -5.92
N GLU A 166 26.07 8.20 -6.02
CA GLU A 166 25.23 7.66 -4.97
C GLU A 166 24.93 6.19 -5.21
N ARG A 167 24.84 5.44 -4.12
CA ARG A 167 24.31 4.08 -4.13
C ARG A 167 22.81 4.12 -3.90
N ILE A 168 22.04 3.63 -4.84
CA ILE A 168 20.59 3.78 -4.88
C ILE A 168 19.91 2.45 -4.61
N ALA A 169 19.13 2.38 -3.54
CA ALA A 169 18.27 1.24 -3.25
C ALA A 169 16.97 1.30 -4.04
N ILE A 170 16.55 0.19 -4.60
CA ILE A 170 15.19 -0.02 -5.15
C ILE A 170 14.51 -1.07 -4.28
N LYS A 171 13.59 -0.63 -3.40
CA LYS A 171 12.81 -1.54 -2.57
C LYS A 171 11.63 -2.09 -3.36
N VAL A 172 11.61 -3.38 -3.59
CA VAL A 172 10.52 -4.11 -4.23
C VAL A 172 9.63 -4.81 -3.20
N ASN A 173 8.50 -5.35 -3.62
CA ASN A 173 7.63 -6.20 -2.82
C ASN A 173 7.57 -7.58 -3.46
N THR A 174 8.21 -8.56 -2.84
CA THR A 174 8.29 -9.93 -3.34
C THR A 174 7.64 -10.95 -2.41
N ILE A 175 6.96 -10.48 -1.35
CA ILE A 175 6.30 -11.38 -0.40
C ILE A 175 5.26 -12.25 -1.09
N LEU A 176 5.32 -13.52 -0.76
CA LEU A 176 4.67 -14.59 -1.49
C LEU A 176 3.35 -15.06 -0.97
N SER A 177 2.49 -15.38 -1.92
CA SER A 177 2.02 -16.75 -2.23
C SER A 177 1.50 -16.88 -3.67
N SER A 178 1.63 -15.89 -4.49
CA SER A 178 1.15 -15.81 -5.86
C SER A 178 2.14 -15.04 -6.73
N ASP A 179 1.90 -15.01 -8.04
CA ASP A 179 2.73 -14.29 -9.01
C ASP A 179 2.57 -12.75 -8.94
N TYR A 180 1.99 -12.23 -7.85
CA TYR A 180 1.64 -10.82 -7.69
C TYR A 180 2.60 -10.08 -6.77
N TRP A 181 3.77 -9.73 -7.30
CA TRP A 181 4.81 -8.91 -6.69
C TRP A 181 5.07 -7.66 -7.53
N THR A 182 5.96 -6.78 -7.06
CA THR A 182 6.41 -5.65 -7.90
C THR A 182 6.92 -6.18 -9.22
N PRO A 183 6.32 -5.77 -10.37
CA PRO A 183 6.63 -6.38 -11.67
C PRO A 183 8.10 -6.19 -12.04
N ARG A 184 8.82 -7.29 -12.26
CA ARG A 184 10.25 -7.22 -12.63
C ARG A 184 10.51 -6.36 -13.87
N PRO A 185 9.70 -6.41 -14.96
CA PRO A 185 9.90 -5.51 -16.11
C PRO A 185 9.89 -4.03 -15.71
N LEU A 186 8.98 -3.60 -14.82
CA LEU A 186 8.91 -2.23 -14.34
C LEU A 186 10.17 -1.86 -13.52
N VAL A 187 10.64 -2.75 -12.63
CA VAL A 187 11.84 -2.51 -11.82
C VAL A 187 13.07 -2.37 -12.71
N MET A 188 13.20 -3.21 -13.74
CA MET A 188 14.31 -3.12 -14.68
C MET A 188 14.24 -1.87 -15.56
N ALA A 189 13.05 -1.39 -15.91
CA ALA A 189 12.88 -0.13 -16.61
C ALA A 189 13.31 1.07 -15.74
N VAL A 190 12.99 1.08 -14.43
CA VAL A 190 13.51 2.08 -13.48
C VAL A 190 15.02 2.02 -13.36
N ALA A 191 15.60 0.82 -13.25
CA ALA A 191 17.05 0.65 -13.20
C ALA A 191 17.74 1.15 -14.50
N GLN A 192 17.10 0.95 -15.65
CA GLN A 192 17.59 1.48 -16.92
C GLN A 192 17.49 3.02 -16.97
N SER A 193 16.40 3.61 -16.49
CA SER A 193 16.25 5.07 -16.40
C SER A 193 17.34 5.72 -15.53
N LEU A 194 17.73 5.08 -14.44
CA LEU A 194 18.85 5.52 -13.60
C LEU A 194 20.18 5.45 -14.37
N GLN A 195 20.42 4.37 -15.11
CA GLN A 195 21.63 4.22 -15.93
C GLN A 195 21.69 5.25 -17.06
N ASP A 196 20.58 5.50 -17.73
CA ASP A 196 20.46 6.56 -18.76
C ASP A 196 20.76 7.94 -18.16
N ALA A 197 20.42 8.16 -16.89
CA ALA A 197 20.75 9.38 -16.14
C ALA A 197 22.21 9.43 -15.63
N GLY A 198 23.00 8.40 -15.89
CA GLY A 198 24.43 8.35 -15.59
C GLY A 198 24.80 7.58 -14.33
N VAL A 199 23.83 6.94 -13.64
CA VAL A 199 24.14 6.12 -12.45
C VAL A 199 24.75 4.79 -12.90
N PRO A 200 25.98 4.43 -12.41
CA PRO A 200 26.56 3.13 -12.73
C PRO A 200 25.68 1.98 -12.28
N ALA A 201 25.58 0.93 -13.09
CA ALA A 201 24.71 -0.21 -12.80
C ALA A 201 25.03 -0.85 -11.43
N GLU A 202 26.30 -0.89 -11.05
CA GLU A 202 26.77 -1.45 -9.77
C GLU A 202 26.35 -0.63 -8.54
N GLN A 203 25.97 0.64 -8.73
CA GLN A 203 25.44 1.50 -7.68
C GLN A 203 23.94 1.35 -7.49
N ILE A 204 23.27 0.63 -8.37
CA ILE A 204 21.82 0.36 -8.26
C ILE A 204 21.63 -0.98 -7.55
N VAL A 205 20.85 -0.97 -6.45
CA VAL A 205 20.63 -2.15 -5.59
C VAL A 205 19.16 -2.44 -5.45
N ILE A 206 18.65 -3.42 -6.19
CA ILE A 206 17.31 -3.98 -5.99
C ILE A 206 17.34 -4.82 -4.72
N TYR A 207 16.38 -4.63 -3.79
CA TYR A 207 16.38 -5.43 -2.56
C TYR A 207 14.99 -5.71 -2.02
N ASP A 208 14.91 -6.83 -1.31
CA ASP A 208 13.85 -7.19 -0.37
C ASP A 208 14.45 -8.03 0.78
N ARG A 209 13.62 -8.56 1.65
CA ARG A 209 14.04 -9.26 2.86
C ARG A 209 14.58 -10.67 2.62
N ASP A 210 14.01 -11.43 1.69
CA ASP A 210 14.18 -12.88 1.59
C ASP A 210 14.70 -13.31 0.21
N PRO A 211 15.77 -14.14 0.16
CA PRO A 211 16.37 -14.56 -1.11
C PRO A 211 15.47 -15.49 -1.93
N SER A 212 14.64 -16.31 -1.28
CA SER A 212 13.72 -17.22 -1.99
C SER A 212 12.55 -16.45 -2.58
N GLU A 213 12.03 -15.45 -1.87
CA GLU A 213 10.97 -14.55 -2.37
C GLU A 213 11.47 -13.75 -3.59
N LEU A 214 12.68 -13.18 -3.52
CA LEU A 214 13.32 -12.51 -4.65
C LEU A 214 13.50 -13.46 -5.85
N GLY A 215 14.02 -14.67 -5.61
CA GLY A 215 14.25 -15.65 -6.65
C GLY A 215 12.97 -16.08 -7.38
N VAL A 216 11.89 -16.34 -6.65
CA VAL A 216 10.59 -16.70 -7.24
C VAL A 216 9.98 -15.53 -8.00
N ALA A 217 10.19 -14.30 -7.57
CA ALA A 217 9.78 -13.08 -8.29
C ALA A 217 10.64 -12.77 -9.52
N GLY A 218 11.61 -13.64 -9.84
CA GLY A 218 12.46 -13.54 -11.01
C GLY A 218 13.69 -12.63 -10.82
N PHE A 219 13.99 -12.19 -9.59
CA PHE A 219 15.21 -11.44 -9.28
C PHE A 219 16.31 -12.39 -8.84
N LYS A 220 17.35 -12.48 -9.65
CA LYS A 220 18.52 -13.28 -9.32
C LYS A 220 19.46 -12.48 -8.40
N GLU A 221 19.84 -13.06 -7.25
CA GLU A 221 20.83 -12.42 -6.38
C GLU A 221 22.14 -12.12 -7.14
N ASN A 222 22.63 -10.90 -6.97
CA ASN A 222 23.88 -10.37 -7.51
C ASN A 222 24.49 -9.39 -6.51
N ARG A 223 25.34 -9.88 -5.61
CA ARG A 223 25.97 -9.04 -4.57
C ARG A 223 27.22 -8.34 -5.08
N ASP A 224 28.03 -9.03 -5.86
CA ASP A 224 29.39 -8.58 -6.21
C ASP A 224 29.70 -8.71 -7.72
N GLY A 225 28.82 -9.34 -8.52
CA GLY A 225 28.99 -9.51 -9.96
C GLY A 225 28.79 -8.20 -10.74
N PRO A 226 29.01 -8.15 -12.04
CA PRO A 226 28.79 -6.98 -12.87
C PRO A 226 27.29 -6.64 -12.97
N GLY A 227 26.99 -5.34 -13.26
CA GLY A 227 25.66 -4.87 -13.51
C GLY A 227 24.86 -4.54 -12.24
N VAL A 228 23.55 -4.37 -12.41
CA VAL A 228 22.64 -4.01 -11.32
C VAL A 228 22.68 -5.06 -10.20
N ARG A 229 22.87 -4.58 -8.97
CA ARG A 229 22.89 -5.44 -7.79
C ARG A 229 21.47 -5.90 -7.44
N CYS A 230 21.38 -7.11 -6.92
CA CYS A 230 20.16 -7.63 -6.32
C CYS A 230 20.50 -8.36 -5.03
N MET A 231 19.94 -7.92 -3.91
CA MET A 231 20.34 -8.39 -2.60
C MET A 231 19.14 -8.68 -1.70
N SER A 232 19.13 -9.87 -1.10
CA SER A 232 18.31 -10.10 0.09
C SER A 232 18.94 -9.51 1.33
N THR A 233 18.11 -9.13 2.31
CA THR A 233 18.59 -8.68 3.61
C THR A 233 18.98 -9.88 4.47
N THR A 234 20.26 -10.06 4.71
CA THR A 234 20.80 -11.14 5.56
C THR A 234 21.22 -10.65 6.95
N LYS A 235 21.44 -9.35 7.09
CA LYS A 235 21.86 -8.71 8.34
C LYS A 235 21.03 -7.48 8.63
N TYR A 236 20.84 -7.22 9.92
CA TYR A 236 20.08 -6.09 10.43
C TYR A 236 20.89 -5.34 11.49
N ALA A 237 21.08 -4.04 11.27
CA ALA A 237 21.67 -3.16 12.26
C ALA A 237 20.76 -3.01 13.47
N LYS A 238 21.32 -3.09 14.67
CA LYS A 238 20.62 -2.95 15.95
C LYS A 238 20.51 -1.48 16.38
N GLY A 239 19.78 -1.24 17.47
CA GLY A 239 19.66 0.11 18.06
C GLY A 239 18.39 0.85 17.65
N TYR A 240 17.53 0.22 16.87
CA TYR A 240 16.20 0.74 16.54
C TYR A 240 15.15 0.26 17.55
N LYS A 241 14.11 1.05 17.75
CA LYS A 241 12.91 0.64 18.49
C LYS A 241 11.69 0.85 17.62
N LEU A 242 10.84 -0.18 17.54
CA LEU A 242 9.56 -0.11 16.87
C LEU A 242 8.46 -0.44 17.89
N VAL A 243 7.53 0.48 18.09
CA VAL A 243 6.46 0.36 19.11
C VAL A 243 7.06 0.03 20.50
N GLY A 244 8.20 0.66 20.82
CA GLY A 244 8.92 0.47 22.08
C GLY A 244 9.75 -0.83 22.19
N ILE A 245 9.72 -1.71 21.19
CA ILE A 245 10.44 -3.00 21.19
C ILE A 245 11.70 -2.88 20.33
N ASP A 246 12.78 -3.52 20.75
CA ASP A 246 14.03 -3.56 20.00
C ASP A 246 13.82 -4.21 18.63
N ALA A 247 14.31 -3.52 17.60
CA ALA A 247 14.20 -3.93 16.21
C ALA A 247 15.54 -3.71 15.49
N GLY A 248 15.66 -4.27 14.29
CA GLY A 248 16.83 -4.06 13.43
C GLY A 248 16.40 -3.53 12.07
N LEU A 249 17.25 -2.71 11.44
CA LEU A 249 17.05 -2.20 10.08
C LEU A 249 18.02 -2.86 9.11
N SER A 250 17.55 -3.13 7.90
CA SER A 250 18.30 -3.75 6.82
C SER A 250 19.63 -3.06 6.56
N GLU A 251 20.75 -3.82 6.68
CA GLU A 251 22.07 -3.30 6.32
C GLU A 251 22.19 -3.00 4.81
N VAL A 252 21.40 -3.66 3.96
CA VAL A 252 21.34 -3.34 2.52
C VAL A 252 20.82 -1.92 2.33
N LEU A 253 19.69 -1.58 2.98
CA LEU A 253 19.16 -0.21 2.93
C LEU A 253 20.17 0.81 3.48
N LEU A 254 20.76 0.51 4.63
CA LEU A 254 21.73 1.40 5.28
C LEU A 254 23.00 1.63 4.46
N SER A 255 23.35 0.69 3.57
CA SER A 255 24.51 0.84 2.66
C SER A 255 24.20 1.73 1.45
N CYS A 256 23.00 2.26 1.32
CA CYS A 256 22.58 3.09 0.20
C CYS A 256 22.31 4.54 0.64
N ASP A 257 22.58 5.49 -0.26
CA ASP A 257 22.42 6.93 -0.02
C ASP A 257 20.98 7.38 -0.29
N ALA A 258 20.33 6.75 -1.25
CA ALA A 258 18.98 7.07 -1.71
C ALA A 258 18.12 5.81 -1.87
N LEU A 259 16.79 6.00 -1.81
CA LEU A 259 15.82 4.93 -1.95
C LEU A 259 14.71 5.31 -2.92
N ILE A 260 14.45 4.41 -3.86
CA ILE A 260 13.22 4.35 -4.64
C ILE A 260 12.34 3.25 -4.04
N ASN A 261 11.15 3.62 -3.57
CA ASN A 261 10.18 2.68 -3.06
C ASN A 261 9.22 2.26 -4.18
N MET A 262 9.23 0.98 -4.54
CA MET A 262 8.40 0.41 -5.61
C MET A 262 7.35 -0.56 -5.06
N PRO A 263 6.30 -0.05 -4.41
CA PRO A 263 5.24 -0.89 -3.88
C PRO A 263 4.30 -1.40 -4.98
N ILE A 264 3.59 -2.48 -4.65
CA ILE A 264 2.38 -2.94 -5.34
C ILE A 264 1.21 -2.91 -4.38
N ILE A 265 0.02 -2.58 -4.86
CA ILE A 265 -1.16 -2.54 -4.01
C ILE A 265 -1.73 -3.94 -3.79
N LYS A 266 -1.90 -4.30 -2.50
CA LYS A 266 -2.44 -5.62 -2.08
C LYS A 266 -3.41 -5.44 -0.92
N SER A 267 -4.43 -6.30 -0.85
CA SER A 267 -5.25 -6.43 0.36
C SER A 267 -4.42 -6.91 1.56
N HIS A 268 -4.83 -6.55 2.77
CA HIS A 268 -4.19 -7.05 3.99
C HIS A 268 -5.17 -7.10 5.16
N GLY A 269 -5.37 -8.30 5.75
CA GLY A 269 -6.38 -8.55 6.77
C GLY A 269 -6.32 -7.62 8.00
N ASN A 270 -5.12 -7.24 8.46
CA ASN A 270 -4.95 -6.40 9.64
C ASN A 270 -4.60 -4.94 9.35
N ALA A 271 -4.16 -4.62 8.14
CA ALA A 271 -3.79 -3.26 7.74
C ALA A 271 -4.73 -2.66 6.69
N GLY A 272 -5.73 -3.41 6.23
CA GLY A 272 -6.62 -3.03 5.13
C GLY A 272 -5.96 -3.20 3.77
N MET A 273 -4.78 -2.63 3.60
CA MET A 273 -3.99 -2.76 2.38
C MET A 273 -2.48 -2.75 2.67
N THR A 274 -1.71 -3.06 1.64
CA THR A 274 -0.26 -2.85 1.56
C THR A 274 0.00 -1.92 0.39
N PHE A 275 0.81 -0.88 0.59
CA PHE A 275 1.32 -0.04 -0.50
C PHE A 275 2.64 0.60 -0.05
N SER A 276 2.83 1.94 -0.19
CA SER A 276 4.11 2.63 -0.01
C SER A 276 4.74 2.38 1.37
N MET A 277 4.11 2.83 2.44
CA MET A 277 4.70 2.74 3.79
C MET A 277 4.84 1.31 4.28
N LYS A 278 3.82 0.46 4.02
CA LYS A 278 3.89 -0.94 4.45
C LYS A 278 4.89 -1.78 3.66
N ASN A 279 5.36 -1.33 2.50
CA ASN A 279 6.44 -2.00 1.75
C ASN A 279 7.73 -2.12 2.57
N HIS A 280 7.98 -1.17 3.48
CA HIS A 280 9.13 -1.19 4.41
C HIS A 280 9.08 -2.29 5.48
N TYR A 281 7.96 -3.04 5.58
CA TYR A 281 7.95 -4.28 6.38
C TYR A 281 8.95 -5.34 5.87
N GLY A 282 9.43 -5.22 4.63
CA GLY A 282 10.58 -5.97 4.13
C GLY A 282 11.94 -5.33 4.42
N SER A 283 12.00 -4.15 5.05
CA SER A 283 13.24 -3.43 5.32
C SER A 283 13.76 -3.59 6.75
N PHE A 284 12.98 -4.14 7.67
CA PHE A 284 13.41 -4.35 9.05
C PHE A 284 13.39 -5.82 9.43
N GLN A 285 13.99 -6.16 10.57
CA GLN A 285 14.05 -7.52 11.08
C GLN A 285 12.64 -8.11 11.08
N ARG A 286 12.51 -9.36 10.60
CA ARG A 286 11.23 -10.02 10.35
C ARG A 286 10.22 -9.70 11.46
N PRO A 287 9.06 -9.15 11.09
CA PRO A 287 8.09 -8.71 12.06
C PRO A 287 7.63 -9.91 12.90
N THR A 288 7.59 -9.73 14.20
CA THR A 288 6.92 -10.65 15.11
C THR A 288 5.41 -10.56 14.89
N GLU A 289 4.63 -11.54 15.38
CA GLU A 289 3.16 -11.47 15.35
C GLU A 289 2.63 -10.17 15.95
N PHE A 290 3.31 -9.62 16.97
CA PHE A 290 3.00 -8.34 17.59
C PHE A 290 2.91 -7.20 16.56
N TYR A 291 3.88 -7.10 15.61
CA TYR A 291 3.89 -6.07 14.59
C TYR A 291 2.86 -6.30 13.47
N HIS A 292 2.31 -7.52 13.37
CA HIS A 292 1.32 -7.87 12.36
C HIS A 292 -0.11 -7.89 12.88
N SER A 293 -0.36 -7.63 14.15
CA SER A 293 -1.67 -7.71 14.78
C SER A 293 -2.05 -6.44 15.54
N GLY A 294 -3.32 -6.09 15.54
CA GLY A 294 -3.91 -5.03 16.33
C GLY A 294 -3.17 -3.69 16.23
N LYS A 295 -2.93 -3.06 17.37
CA LYS A 295 -2.23 -1.77 17.46
C LYS A 295 -0.78 -1.83 16.98
N GLY A 296 -0.12 -2.98 17.12
CA GLY A 296 1.27 -3.16 16.71
C GLY A 296 1.49 -2.92 15.23
N ILE A 297 0.61 -3.41 14.36
CA ILE A 297 0.76 -3.18 12.92
C ILE A 297 0.52 -1.70 12.53
N GLN A 298 -0.48 -1.06 13.12
CA GLN A 298 -0.83 0.33 12.82
C GLN A 298 0.28 1.30 13.25
N GLN A 299 0.76 1.16 14.49
CA GLN A 299 1.88 1.95 14.99
C GLN A 299 3.17 1.62 14.24
N GLY A 300 3.45 0.34 14.05
CA GLY A 300 4.68 -0.13 13.42
C GLY A 300 4.85 0.34 11.98
N ILE A 301 3.79 0.41 11.16
CA ILE A 301 3.88 0.96 9.80
C ILE A 301 4.30 2.44 9.86
N ALA A 302 3.65 3.23 10.69
CA ALA A 302 3.90 4.66 10.79
C ALA A 302 5.29 4.97 11.38
N GLU A 303 5.65 4.37 12.52
CA GLU A 303 6.93 4.60 13.19
C GLU A 303 8.12 4.15 12.34
N LEU A 304 7.99 3.00 11.64
CA LEU A 304 9.03 2.50 10.73
C LEU A 304 9.37 3.53 9.65
N ASN A 305 8.36 4.15 9.05
CA ASN A 305 8.57 5.18 8.03
C ASN A 305 9.01 6.53 8.60
N ALA A 306 8.82 6.76 9.89
CA ALA A 306 9.34 7.93 10.59
C ALA A 306 10.81 7.78 10.99
N TRP A 307 11.39 6.58 10.94
CA TRP A 307 12.81 6.41 11.21
C TRP A 307 13.65 7.24 10.22
N PRO A 308 14.61 8.05 10.72
CA PRO A 308 15.41 8.94 9.87
C PRO A 308 16.07 8.22 8.69
N ASP A 309 16.51 6.98 8.91
CA ASP A 309 17.18 6.17 7.90
C ASP A 309 16.28 5.73 6.75
N ILE A 310 14.97 5.61 6.98
CA ILE A 310 13.99 5.37 5.92
C ILE A 310 13.50 6.69 5.35
N LYS A 311 13.03 7.59 6.22
CA LYS A 311 12.43 8.87 5.83
C LYS A 311 13.35 9.72 4.96
N ASN A 312 14.63 9.85 5.35
CA ASN A 312 15.58 10.72 4.65
C ASN A 312 16.12 10.10 3.37
N ARG A 313 16.19 8.77 3.28
CA ARG A 313 16.63 8.06 2.06
C ARG A 313 15.53 7.94 1.02
N THR A 314 14.25 7.87 1.42
CA THR A 314 13.13 7.76 0.46
C THR A 314 13.02 9.04 -0.35
N ARG A 315 13.40 8.95 -1.63
CA ARG A 315 13.36 10.08 -2.58
C ARG A 315 12.22 9.99 -3.57
N LEU A 316 11.77 8.78 -3.90
CA LEU A 316 10.75 8.57 -4.91
C LEU A 316 9.91 7.33 -4.58
N ILE A 317 8.62 7.46 -4.74
CA ILE A 317 7.68 6.34 -4.80
C ILE A 317 7.32 6.13 -6.26
N VAL A 318 7.50 4.91 -6.79
CA VAL A 318 6.97 4.45 -8.06
C VAL A 318 6.04 3.29 -7.77
N GLY A 319 4.80 3.64 -7.45
CA GLY A 319 3.77 2.69 -7.03
C GLY A 319 3.10 2.00 -8.21
N SER A 320 3.06 0.68 -8.19
CA SER A 320 2.37 -0.10 -9.21
C SER A 320 0.88 -0.21 -8.90
N LEU A 321 0.05 0.36 -9.75
CA LEU A 321 -1.39 0.15 -9.86
C LEU A 321 -1.72 -0.61 -11.16
N LEU A 322 -0.76 -1.40 -11.66
CA LEU A 322 -0.92 -2.28 -12.82
C LEU A 322 -1.72 -3.54 -12.49
N SER A 323 -1.87 -3.84 -11.20
CA SER A 323 -2.77 -4.88 -10.69
C SER A 323 -3.18 -4.58 -9.26
N PHE A 324 -4.42 -4.94 -8.88
CA PHE A 324 -4.98 -4.77 -7.54
C PHE A 324 -5.10 -6.15 -6.90
N VAL A 325 -4.08 -6.57 -6.17
CA VAL A 325 -3.95 -7.93 -5.63
C VAL A 325 -4.88 -8.14 -4.45
N GLY A 326 -5.67 -9.21 -4.49
CA GLY A 326 -6.61 -9.54 -3.43
C GLY A 326 -7.82 -8.59 -3.33
N ALA A 327 -8.12 -7.79 -4.36
CA ALA A 327 -9.27 -6.89 -4.37
C ALA A 327 -10.61 -7.63 -4.39
N ASN A 328 -10.65 -8.85 -4.90
CA ASN A 328 -11.82 -9.73 -4.97
C ASN A 328 -11.80 -10.83 -3.89
N SER A 329 -10.76 -10.91 -3.08
CA SER A 329 -10.61 -11.83 -1.94
C SER A 329 -9.59 -11.27 -0.95
N TRP A 330 -9.54 -11.80 0.30
CA TRP A 330 -8.48 -11.43 1.23
C TRP A 330 -7.15 -12.14 0.99
N ASP A 331 -7.15 -13.20 0.20
CA ASP A 331 -5.93 -13.88 -0.22
C ASP A 331 -5.32 -13.20 -1.46
N TRP A 332 -4.07 -13.55 -1.75
CA TRP A 332 -3.32 -13.00 -2.89
C TRP A 332 -3.28 -13.94 -4.08
N SER A 333 -4.24 -14.87 -4.16
CA SER A 333 -4.33 -15.83 -5.28
C SER A 333 -4.88 -15.20 -6.56
N SER A 334 -5.41 -13.98 -6.46
CA SER A 334 -6.04 -13.27 -7.58
C SER A 334 -5.77 -11.77 -7.55
N ALA A 335 -5.84 -11.14 -8.71
CA ALA A 335 -5.77 -9.69 -8.84
C ALA A 335 -6.76 -9.19 -9.90
N LEU A 336 -7.23 -7.96 -9.72
CA LEU A 336 -7.89 -7.22 -10.80
C LEU A 336 -6.84 -6.46 -11.61
N PRO A 337 -6.98 -6.40 -12.93
CA PRO A 337 -6.06 -5.66 -13.78
C PRO A 337 -6.19 -4.15 -13.53
N GLY A 338 -5.06 -3.46 -13.64
CA GLY A 338 -4.93 -2.02 -13.68
C GLY A 338 -4.02 -1.60 -14.81
N ASP A 339 -3.86 -0.32 -15.03
CA ASP A 339 -3.15 0.27 -16.15
C ASP A 339 -2.27 1.46 -15.76
N SER A 340 -2.02 1.66 -14.47
CA SER A 340 -1.47 2.92 -13.99
C SER A 340 -0.20 2.73 -13.16
N LEU A 341 0.64 3.78 -13.15
CA LEU A 341 1.71 4.00 -12.18
C LEU A 341 1.41 5.25 -11.37
N LEU A 342 1.78 5.25 -10.10
CA LEU A 342 1.66 6.40 -9.20
C LEU A 342 3.05 6.87 -8.76
N PHE A 343 3.33 8.16 -8.98
CA PHE A 343 4.59 8.80 -8.57
C PHE A 343 4.32 9.80 -7.46
N SER A 344 5.17 9.82 -6.44
CA SER A 344 5.11 10.82 -5.38
C SER A 344 6.44 10.91 -4.62
N PHE A 345 6.65 12.06 -3.94
CA PHE A 345 7.69 12.22 -2.92
C PHE A 345 7.15 12.01 -1.51
N ASP A 346 5.83 12.00 -1.34
CA ASP A 346 5.13 11.87 -0.07
C ASP A 346 4.53 10.47 0.08
N PRO A 347 5.09 9.61 0.96
CA PRO A 347 4.59 8.25 1.12
C PRO A 347 3.21 8.18 1.79
N VAL A 348 2.84 9.17 2.59
CA VAL A 348 1.54 9.20 3.29
C VAL A 348 0.44 9.60 2.32
N ALA A 349 0.67 10.64 1.50
CA ALA A 349 -0.28 11.04 0.46
C ALA A 349 -0.45 9.91 -0.59
N ALA A 350 0.65 9.23 -0.96
CA ALA A 350 0.59 8.09 -1.87
C ALA A 350 -0.29 6.96 -1.31
N ASP A 351 -0.16 6.61 -0.02
CA ASP A 351 -1.00 5.58 0.61
C ASP A 351 -2.44 6.05 0.78
N ALA A 352 -2.68 7.31 1.12
CA ALA A 352 -4.03 7.88 1.25
C ALA A 352 -4.78 7.83 -0.08
N TYR A 353 -4.13 8.19 -1.18
CA TYR A 353 -4.70 8.10 -2.52
C TYR A 353 -4.87 6.65 -2.98
N ALA A 354 -3.85 5.81 -2.81
CA ALA A 354 -3.92 4.39 -3.18
C ALA A 354 -5.03 3.65 -2.44
N MET A 355 -5.32 3.99 -1.17
CA MET A 355 -6.45 3.46 -0.42
C MET A 355 -7.78 3.77 -1.11
N GLN A 356 -7.97 5.01 -1.58
CA GLN A 356 -9.18 5.42 -2.29
C GLN A 356 -9.33 4.65 -3.61
N GLU A 357 -8.24 4.49 -4.37
CA GLU A 357 -8.25 3.72 -5.62
C GLU A 357 -8.54 2.24 -5.37
N PHE A 358 -7.96 1.66 -4.32
CA PHE A 358 -8.23 0.27 -3.94
C PHE A 358 -9.71 0.07 -3.55
N GLN A 359 -10.30 1.02 -2.82
CA GLN A 359 -11.72 0.97 -2.45
C GLN A 359 -12.67 0.98 -3.65
N LYS A 360 -12.30 1.62 -4.76
CA LYS A 360 -13.13 1.64 -5.99
C LYS A 360 -13.20 0.28 -6.67
N VAL A 361 -12.19 -0.56 -6.50
CA VAL A 361 -12.06 -1.85 -7.22
C VAL A 361 -12.36 -3.08 -6.36
N VAL A 362 -12.46 -2.95 -5.03
CA VAL A 362 -12.82 -4.09 -4.17
C VAL A 362 -14.24 -4.59 -4.45
N THR A 363 -14.41 -5.91 -4.42
CA THR A 363 -15.66 -6.58 -4.76
C THR A 363 -16.39 -7.10 -3.53
N LEU A 364 -17.64 -7.58 -3.71
CA LEU A 364 -18.43 -8.15 -2.61
C LEU A 364 -17.82 -9.44 -2.01
N SER A 365 -17.01 -10.16 -2.77
CA SER A 365 -16.32 -11.37 -2.29
C SER A 365 -14.97 -11.11 -1.64
N GLY A 366 -14.47 -9.87 -1.75
CA GLY A 366 -13.21 -9.43 -1.16
C GLY A 366 -13.40 -8.55 0.08
N PRO A 367 -12.38 -7.75 0.42
CA PRO A 367 -12.49 -6.75 1.47
C PRO A 367 -13.56 -5.71 1.11
N SER A 368 -14.41 -5.33 2.06
CA SER A 368 -15.34 -4.22 1.79
C SER A 368 -14.58 -2.88 1.78
N PRO A 369 -15.05 -1.86 1.00
CA PRO A 369 -14.46 -0.53 1.03
C PRO A 369 -14.35 0.05 2.46
N LYS A 370 -15.40 -0.15 3.29
CA LYS A 370 -15.43 0.28 4.69
C LYS A 370 -14.37 -0.43 5.54
N THR A 371 -14.15 -1.73 5.32
CA THR A 371 -13.13 -2.50 6.05
C THR A 371 -11.73 -2.04 5.68
N VAL A 372 -11.44 -1.83 4.39
CA VAL A 372 -10.17 -1.28 3.93
C VAL A 372 -9.89 0.06 4.60
N GLN A 373 -10.87 0.97 4.59
CA GLN A 373 -10.78 2.28 5.22
C GLN A 373 -10.54 2.20 6.73
N ALA A 374 -11.36 1.41 7.43
CA ALA A 374 -11.26 1.27 8.88
C ALA A 374 -9.90 0.75 9.35
N LEU A 375 -9.27 -0.13 8.57
CA LEU A 375 -7.97 -0.70 8.89
C LEU A 375 -6.78 0.15 8.41
N ALA A 376 -6.92 0.87 7.27
CA ALA A 376 -5.82 1.64 6.70
C ALA A 376 -5.73 3.06 7.27
N THR A 377 -6.84 3.77 7.46
CA THR A 377 -6.86 5.15 7.94
C THR A 377 -6.04 5.36 9.23
N PRO A 378 -6.10 4.49 10.27
CA PRO A 378 -5.36 4.73 11.51
C PRO A 378 -3.85 4.85 11.32
N TRP A 379 -3.21 3.97 10.56
CA TRP A 379 -1.76 4.03 10.38
C TRP A 379 -1.34 5.14 9.39
N ILE A 380 -2.16 5.45 8.38
CA ILE A 380 -1.93 6.58 7.47
C ILE A 380 -1.98 7.89 8.27
N ALA A 381 -3.01 8.09 9.08
CA ALA A 381 -3.16 9.28 9.91
C ALA A 381 -2.06 9.39 10.99
N TYR A 382 -1.61 8.26 11.55
CA TYR A 382 -0.54 8.28 12.53
C TYR A 382 0.80 8.65 11.90
N ALA A 383 1.10 8.18 10.70
CA ALA A 383 2.30 8.58 9.96
C ALA A 383 2.30 10.08 9.63
N ALA A 384 1.15 10.64 9.27
CA ALA A 384 1.01 12.10 9.08
C ALA A 384 1.32 12.86 10.38
N LYS A 385 0.82 12.41 11.53
CA LYS A 385 1.14 13.00 12.84
C LYS A 385 2.61 12.92 13.20
N LEU A 386 3.33 11.89 12.74
CA LEU A 386 4.77 11.74 12.89
C LEU A 386 5.58 12.60 11.90
N GLY A 387 4.91 13.38 11.05
CA GLY A 387 5.55 14.25 10.06
C GLY A 387 6.22 13.49 8.93
N VAL A 388 5.72 12.30 8.56
CA VAL A 388 6.23 11.53 7.43
C VAL A 388 5.75 12.10 6.10
N GLY A 389 4.55 12.70 6.09
CA GLY A 389 3.90 13.33 4.94
C GLY A 389 2.49 13.77 5.34
N THR A 390 1.57 13.92 4.39
CA THR A 390 0.18 14.35 4.65
C THR A 390 -0.86 13.36 4.14
N ASN A 391 -1.93 13.17 4.93
CA ASN A 391 -3.13 12.46 4.50
C ASN A 391 -4.35 13.39 4.31
N ASP A 392 -4.15 14.69 4.45
CA ASP A 392 -5.18 15.71 4.26
C ASP A 392 -5.31 16.05 2.77
N PRO A 393 -6.49 15.82 2.15
CA PRO A 393 -6.72 16.15 0.74
C PRO A 393 -6.52 17.63 0.40
N ALA A 394 -6.59 18.53 1.37
CA ALA A 394 -6.29 19.94 1.16
C ALA A 394 -4.79 20.23 0.96
N HIS A 395 -3.93 19.28 1.32
CA HIS A 395 -2.48 19.44 1.33
C HIS A 395 -1.77 18.56 0.28
N TYR A 396 -2.52 17.87 -0.60
CA TYR A 396 -1.93 17.19 -1.75
C TYR A 396 -2.78 17.37 -3.01
N GLN A 397 -2.14 17.27 -4.17
CA GLN A 397 -2.79 17.36 -5.48
C GLN A 397 -2.51 16.09 -6.27
N VAL A 398 -3.51 15.62 -7.01
CA VAL A 398 -3.39 14.46 -7.90
C VAL A 398 -3.52 14.94 -9.33
N ASN A 399 -2.50 14.70 -10.12
CA ASN A 399 -2.47 14.99 -11.55
C ASN A 399 -2.49 13.66 -12.31
N GLU A 400 -3.50 13.47 -13.17
CA GLU A 400 -3.69 12.25 -13.94
C GLU A 400 -3.39 12.51 -15.44
N PHE A 401 -2.63 11.59 -16.03
CA PHE A 401 -2.22 11.66 -17.43
C PHE A 401 -2.56 10.35 -18.13
N ASN A 402 -3.08 10.44 -19.34
CA ASN A 402 -3.44 9.30 -20.19
C ASN A 402 -2.52 9.25 -21.40
N LEU A 403 -1.91 8.08 -21.64
CA LEU A 403 -1.02 7.80 -22.75
C LEU A 403 -1.64 6.75 -23.70
#